data_49cf18779195bda106d9eb41f094240a
#
_entry.id   49cf18779195bda106d9eb41f094240a
#
_cell.length_a   1.000
_cell.length_b   1.000
_cell.length_c   1.000
_cell.angle_alpha   90.00
_cell.angle_beta   90.00
_cell.angle_gamma   90.00
#
_symmetry.space_group_name_H-M   'P 1'
#
loop_
_entity.id
_entity.type
_entity.pdbx_description
1 polymer ?
#
loop_
_entity_poly.entity_id
_entity_poly.type
_entity_poly.pdbx_seq_one_letter_code
_entity_poly.pdbx_strand_id
1 'polypeptide(L)'
;QNRVGKTLRSTKDEGELVRLNCFKNGKDEAIGISDELEQNLKNKISYNNTAILVRAIFQTREFEERFLKVGIPYRIIGGTKFYERAEIKDCVAYLRMIFQERDDLAFERIVNNPKRSIGENTIKMIHDYAKKNSFSLEKSSRKLIEMNVIKPKTKLGLSWFLNLIDK
;
A
#
# COMPACT_ATOMS: atom_id res chain seq x y z
N GLN A 1 11.08 21.62 34.36
CA GLN A 1 10.26 20.52 33.81
C GLN A 1 10.46 19.32 34.72
N ASN A 2 9.52 19.12 35.67
CA ASN A 2 9.53 17.95 36.57
C ASN A 2 9.14 16.69 35.76
N ARG A 3 10.12 16.01 35.22
CA ARG A 3 9.94 14.63 34.71
C ARG A 3 9.91 13.72 35.92
N VAL A 4 8.76 13.12 36.21
CA VAL A 4 8.68 12.03 37.20
C VAL A 4 9.64 10.92 36.72
N GLY A 5 10.73 10.72 37.46
CA GLY A 5 11.75 9.73 37.13
C GLY A 5 11.14 8.35 37.19
N LYS A 6 10.94 7.71 36.04
CA LYS A 6 10.64 6.26 35.96
C LYS A 6 11.95 5.50 35.97
N THR A 7 12.19 4.75 37.03
CA THR A 7 13.29 3.79 37.07
C THR A 7 12.80 2.49 36.42
N LEU A 8 13.29 2.20 35.21
CA LEU A 8 13.02 0.94 34.53
C LEU A 8 13.95 -0.13 35.13
N ARG A 9 13.36 -1.24 35.53
CA ARG A 9 14.11 -2.40 36.05
C ARG A 9 13.76 -3.60 35.21
N SER A 10 14.79 -4.40 34.84
CA SER A 10 14.57 -5.70 34.20
C SER A 10 14.07 -6.70 35.25
N THR A 11 13.13 -7.54 34.84
CA THR A 11 12.70 -8.72 35.61
C THR A 11 13.39 -9.99 35.16
N LYS A 12 14.26 -9.90 34.14
CA LYS A 12 15.05 -11.00 33.59
C LYS A 12 16.49 -10.83 34.03
N ASP A 13 17.21 -11.95 34.03
CA ASP A 13 18.68 -11.98 34.29
C ASP A 13 19.45 -11.17 33.23
N GLU A 14 20.73 -10.95 33.47
CA GLU A 14 21.61 -10.28 32.52
C GLU A 14 21.69 -11.07 31.22
N GLY A 15 21.51 -10.37 30.10
CA GLY A 15 21.57 -10.91 28.75
C GLY A 15 22.90 -10.58 28.05
N GLU A 16 22.96 -10.79 26.74
CA GLU A 16 24.09 -10.39 25.91
C GLU A 16 24.25 -8.86 25.89
N LEU A 17 25.49 -8.42 25.72
CA LEU A 17 25.79 -6.99 25.58
C LEU A 17 25.16 -6.42 24.31
N VAL A 18 24.72 -5.15 24.39
CA VAL A 18 24.20 -4.41 23.24
C VAL A 18 25.31 -4.27 22.18
N ARG A 19 24.99 -4.64 20.95
CA ARG A 19 25.87 -4.44 19.78
C ARG A 19 25.39 -3.21 19.01
N LEU A 20 26.34 -2.40 18.55
CA LEU A 20 26.09 -1.26 17.70
C LEU A 20 26.63 -1.53 16.31
N ASN A 21 25.75 -1.57 15.32
CA ASN A 21 26.09 -1.74 13.91
C ASN A 21 25.74 -0.47 13.14
N CYS A 22 26.60 -0.06 12.21
CA CYS A 22 26.37 1.07 11.34
C CYS A 22 26.27 0.59 9.89
N PHE A 23 25.24 1.03 9.17
CA PHE A 23 25.03 0.70 7.77
C PHE A 23 25.05 1.96 6.91
N LYS A 24 25.37 1.83 5.62
CA LYS A 24 25.45 2.97 4.68
C LYS A 24 24.09 3.54 4.34
N ASN A 25 23.07 2.71 4.31
CA ASN A 25 21.69 3.06 3.97
C ASN A 25 20.72 2.01 4.52
N GLY A 26 19.41 2.28 4.43
CA GLY A 26 18.37 1.39 4.95
C GLY A 26 18.30 0.02 4.26
N LYS A 27 18.73 -0.10 2.98
CA LYS A 27 18.78 -1.40 2.29
C LYS A 27 19.87 -2.28 2.87
N ASP A 28 21.06 -1.73 3.10
CA ASP A 28 22.17 -2.46 3.71
C ASP A 28 21.82 -2.85 5.15
N GLU A 29 21.11 -1.98 5.88
CA GLU A 29 20.58 -2.29 7.21
C GLU A 29 19.59 -3.47 7.16
N ALA A 30 18.63 -3.45 6.24
CA ALA A 30 17.66 -4.53 6.09
C ALA A 30 18.30 -5.86 5.68
N ILE A 31 19.36 -5.83 4.87
CA ILE A 31 20.17 -7.00 4.53
C ILE A 31 20.87 -7.53 5.77
N GLY A 32 21.63 -6.70 6.49
CA GLY A 32 22.37 -7.12 7.68
C GLY A 32 21.46 -7.71 8.76
N ILE A 33 20.31 -7.08 9.01
CA ILE A 33 19.31 -7.59 9.95
C ILE A 33 18.71 -8.92 9.46
N SER A 34 18.39 -9.06 8.16
CA SER A 34 17.86 -10.34 7.64
C SER A 34 18.86 -11.48 7.77
N ASP A 35 20.14 -11.21 7.53
CA ASP A 35 21.20 -12.21 7.65
C ASP A 35 21.39 -12.64 9.12
N GLU A 36 21.29 -11.70 10.07
CA GLU A 36 21.31 -12.00 11.50
C GLU A 36 20.09 -12.83 11.95
N LEU A 37 18.90 -12.53 11.42
CA LEU A 37 17.68 -13.31 11.68
C LEU A 37 17.82 -14.76 11.18
N GLU A 38 18.39 -14.97 10.00
CA GLU A 38 18.64 -16.31 9.47
C GLU A 38 19.67 -17.08 10.32
N GLN A 39 20.68 -16.38 10.80
CA GLN A 39 21.68 -16.98 11.70
C GLN A 39 21.08 -17.35 13.06
N ASN A 40 20.23 -16.48 13.61
CA ASN A 40 19.50 -16.75 14.83
C ASN A 40 18.59 -17.98 14.68
N LEU A 41 17.93 -18.13 13.53
CA LEU A 41 17.12 -19.32 13.26
C LEU A 41 17.96 -20.61 13.24
N LYS A 42 19.17 -20.59 12.66
CA LYS A 42 20.13 -21.73 12.72
C LYS A 42 20.50 -22.05 14.16
N ASN A 43 20.60 -21.05 15.01
CA ASN A 43 20.85 -21.18 16.45
C ASN A 43 19.58 -21.53 17.27
N LYS A 44 18.50 -21.95 16.60
CA LYS A 44 17.21 -22.35 17.21
C LYS A 44 16.42 -21.18 17.86
N ILE A 45 16.73 -19.93 17.53
CA ILE A 45 15.95 -18.76 17.93
C ILE A 45 14.87 -18.54 16.86
N SER A 46 13.60 -18.75 17.24
CA SER A 46 12.47 -18.56 16.34
C SER A 46 12.28 -17.09 15.98
N TYR A 47 11.84 -16.81 14.75
CA TYR A 47 11.41 -15.47 14.33
C TYR A 47 10.34 -14.86 15.24
N ASN A 48 9.47 -15.69 15.84
CA ASN A 48 8.44 -15.22 16.78
C ASN A 48 9.01 -14.61 18.07
N ASN A 49 10.28 -14.88 18.38
CA ASN A 49 10.96 -14.35 19.56
C ASN A 49 11.79 -13.11 19.24
N THR A 50 11.70 -12.59 18.01
CA THR A 50 12.47 -11.43 17.57
C THR A 50 11.55 -10.27 17.24
N ALA A 51 11.94 -9.07 17.64
CA ALA A 51 11.25 -7.84 17.30
C ALA A 51 12.23 -6.80 16.75
N ILE A 52 11.83 -6.11 15.68
CA ILE A 52 12.56 -4.97 15.13
C ILE A 52 11.78 -3.71 15.51
N LEU A 53 12.42 -2.83 16.26
CA LEU A 53 11.84 -1.57 16.69
C LEU A 53 12.30 -0.46 15.76
N VAL A 54 11.34 0.26 15.16
CA VAL A 54 11.60 1.40 14.27
C VAL A 54 11.06 2.68 14.87
N ARG A 55 11.73 3.78 14.64
CA ARG A 55 11.29 5.10 15.12
C ARG A 55 10.08 5.61 14.35
N ALA A 56 10.00 5.33 13.05
CA ALA A 56 8.94 5.78 12.17
C ALA A 56 8.53 4.68 11.19
N ILE A 57 7.24 4.63 10.87
CA ILE A 57 6.66 3.57 10.02
C ILE A 57 7.29 3.53 8.63
N PHE A 58 7.73 4.66 8.07
CA PHE A 58 8.36 4.65 6.73
C PHE A 58 9.65 3.82 6.67
N GLN A 59 10.33 3.63 7.82
CA GLN A 59 11.54 2.80 7.90
C GLN A 59 11.25 1.30 7.71
N THR A 60 10.00 0.85 7.90
CA THR A 60 9.64 -0.55 7.71
C THR A 60 9.74 -1.01 6.26
N ARG A 61 9.67 -0.09 5.29
CA ARG A 61 9.62 -0.40 3.86
C ARG A 61 10.80 -1.27 3.42
N GLU A 62 12.02 -0.88 3.76
CA GLU A 62 13.25 -1.60 3.34
C GLU A 62 13.28 -3.03 3.94
N PHE A 63 12.81 -3.17 5.18
CA PHE A 63 12.66 -4.48 5.84
C PHE A 63 11.57 -5.31 5.16
N GLU A 64 10.42 -4.73 4.85
CA GLU A 64 9.32 -5.42 4.17
C GLU A 64 9.75 -5.95 2.79
N GLU A 65 10.39 -5.11 1.98
CA GLU A 65 10.92 -5.48 0.67
C GLU A 65 11.95 -6.62 0.77
N ARG A 66 12.86 -6.54 1.73
CA ARG A 66 13.88 -7.58 1.95
C ARG A 66 13.27 -8.88 2.43
N PHE A 67 12.37 -8.85 3.41
CA PHE A 67 11.75 -10.04 3.99
C PHE A 67 10.85 -10.77 2.99
N LEU A 68 10.11 -10.03 2.15
CA LEU A 68 9.36 -10.62 1.04
C LEU A 68 10.28 -11.33 0.05
N LYS A 69 11.42 -10.72 -0.27
CA LYS A 69 12.39 -11.29 -1.22
C LYS A 69 13.04 -12.57 -0.72
N VAL A 70 13.36 -12.65 0.58
CA VAL A 70 14.04 -13.82 1.18
C VAL A 70 13.07 -14.79 1.85
N GLY A 71 11.76 -14.49 1.89
CA GLY A 71 10.73 -15.37 2.46
C GLY A 71 10.69 -15.37 3.99
N ILE A 72 11.18 -14.34 4.68
CA ILE A 72 11.08 -14.21 6.13
C ILE A 72 9.67 -13.78 6.52
N PRO A 73 8.92 -14.56 7.31
CA PRO A 73 7.60 -14.16 7.78
C PRO A 73 7.69 -13.01 8.78
N TYR A 74 6.84 -11.99 8.62
CA TYR A 74 6.81 -10.84 9.51
C TYR A 74 5.40 -10.30 9.73
N ARG A 75 5.23 -9.52 10.81
CA ARG A 75 4.01 -8.76 11.09
C ARG A 75 4.38 -7.36 11.56
N ILE A 76 3.74 -6.32 10.98
CA ILE A 76 3.87 -4.95 11.44
C ILE A 76 2.86 -4.69 12.55
N ILE A 77 3.33 -4.15 13.67
CA ILE A 77 2.52 -3.75 14.81
C ILE A 77 2.44 -2.23 14.84
N GLY A 78 1.23 -1.69 14.91
CA GLY A 78 1.00 -0.24 14.94
C GLY A 78 0.97 0.48 13.58
N GLY A 79 0.93 -0.28 12.49
CA GLY A 79 0.79 0.25 11.14
C GLY A 79 0.29 -0.78 10.14
N THR A 80 -0.14 -0.32 8.97
CA THR A 80 -0.44 -1.18 7.81
C THR A 80 0.84 -1.49 7.03
N LYS A 81 0.93 -2.69 6.44
CA LYS A 81 1.98 -3.03 5.49
C LYS A 81 2.05 -1.97 4.39
N PHE A 82 3.26 -1.68 3.90
CA PHE A 82 3.47 -0.62 2.89
C PHE A 82 2.48 -0.74 1.72
N TYR A 83 2.34 -1.93 1.14
CA TYR A 83 1.43 -2.17 0.00
C TYR A 83 -0.06 -2.21 0.37
N GLU A 84 -0.40 -2.22 1.66
CA GLU A 84 -1.78 -2.17 2.14
C GLU A 84 -2.29 -0.74 2.37
N ARG A 85 -1.40 0.24 2.34
CA ARG A 85 -1.75 1.66 2.50
C ARG A 85 -2.66 2.13 1.37
N ALA A 86 -3.63 2.97 1.69
CA ALA A 86 -4.63 3.43 0.75
C ALA A 86 -4.00 4.12 -0.48
N GLU A 87 -3.06 5.03 -0.24
CA GLU A 87 -2.35 5.78 -1.27
C GLU A 87 -1.53 4.87 -2.21
N ILE A 88 -0.94 3.80 -1.68
CA ILE A 88 -0.18 2.84 -2.49
C ILE A 88 -1.13 1.98 -3.34
N LYS A 89 -2.24 1.53 -2.75
CA LYS A 89 -3.29 0.81 -3.50
C LYS A 89 -3.89 1.68 -4.61
N ASP A 90 -4.03 2.99 -4.39
CA ASP A 90 -4.50 3.93 -5.39
C ASP A 90 -3.49 4.06 -6.55
N CYS A 91 -2.20 4.23 -6.25
CA CYS A 91 -1.14 4.25 -7.28
C CYS A 91 -1.11 2.95 -8.09
N VAL A 92 -1.19 1.80 -7.41
CA VAL A 92 -1.23 0.48 -8.08
C VAL A 92 -2.48 0.37 -8.97
N ALA A 93 -3.64 0.87 -8.52
CA ALA A 93 -4.85 0.85 -9.33
C ALA A 93 -4.72 1.71 -10.60
N TYR A 94 -4.06 2.88 -10.56
CA TYR A 94 -3.73 3.65 -11.77
C TYR A 94 -2.85 2.85 -12.72
N LEU A 95 -1.78 2.23 -12.23
CA LEU A 95 -0.90 1.42 -13.07
C LEU A 95 -1.66 0.23 -13.70
N ARG A 96 -2.53 -0.43 -12.93
CA ARG A 96 -3.35 -1.54 -13.44
C ARG A 96 -4.27 -1.08 -14.57
N MET A 97 -4.93 0.08 -14.43
CA MET A 97 -5.78 0.65 -15.49
C MET A 97 -5.00 0.98 -16.77
N ILE A 98 -3.72 1.36 -16.67
CA ILE A 98 -2.86 1.64 -17.83
C ILE A 98 -2.47 0.34 -18.54
N PHE A 99 -2.25 -0.75 -17.79
CA PHE A 99 -1.78 -2.02 -18.35
C PHE A 99 -2.90 -3.00 -18.72
N GLN A 100 -4.08 -2.88 -18.10
CA GLN A 100 -5.19 -3.82 -18.24
C GLN A 100 -6.47 -3.08 -18.68
N GLU A 101 -6.95 -3.36 -19.87
CA GLU A 101 -8.13 -2.70 -20.46
C GLU A 101 -9.48 -2.99 -19.75
N ARG A 102 -9.52 -3.98 -18.84
CA ARG A 102 -10.77 -4.46 -18.20
C ARG A 102 -10.62 -4.68 -16.71
N ASP A 103 -10.01 -3.75 -16.01
CA ASP A 103 -9.89 -3.82 -14.57
C ASP A 103 -10.94 -2.94 -13.88
N ASP A 104 -12.16 -3.45 -13.78
CA ASP A 104 -13.29 -2.74 -13.19
C ASP A 104 -13.06 -2.41 -11.70
N LEU A 105 -12.35 -3.26 -10.95
CA LEU A 105 -12.01 -3.00 -9.55
C LEU A 105 -11.03 -1.83 -9.40
N ALA A 106 -10.03 -1.77 -10.27
CA ALA A 106 -9.11 -0.63 -10.29
C ALA A 106 -9.84 0.64 -10.73
N PHE A 107 -10.71 0.57 -11.74
CA PHE A 107 -11.53 1.69 -12.18
C PHE A 107 -12.37 2.27 -11.04
N GLU A 108 -13.15 1.45 -10.34
CA GLU A 108 -14.00 1.89 -9.23
C GLU A 108 -13.19 2.59 -8.14
N ARG A 109 -12.01 2.06 -7.84
CA ARG A 109 -11.15 2.60 -6.80
C ARG A 109 -10.69 4.02 -7.11
N ILE A 110 -10.34 4.33 -8.36
CA ILE A 110 -9.64 5.58 -8.72
C ILE A 110 -10.49 6.58 -9.52
N VAL A 111 -11.61 6.18 -10.07
CA VAL A 111 -12.44 7.05 -10.94
C VAL A 111 -12.80 8.39 -10.28
N ASN A 112 -13.02 8.40 -8.96
CA ASN A 112 -13.30 9.60 -8.18
C ASN A 112 -12.26 9.85 -7.07
N ASN A 113 -11.08 9.30 -7.18
CA ASN A 113 -9.95 9.54 -6.29
C ASN A 113 -8.71 9.97 -7.10
N PRO A 114 -8.30 11.25 -7.02
CA PRO A 114 -8.92 12.36 -6.27
C PRO A 114 -10.33 12.72 -6.73
N LYS A 115 -11.06 13.49 -5.91
CA LYS A 115 -12.47 13.87 -6.20
C LYS A 115 -12.61 14.61 -7.53
N ARG A 116 -13.47 14.10 -8.44
CA ARG A 116 -13.72 14.61 -9.80
C ARG A 116 -15.18 14.95 -10.06
N SER A 117 -15.96 15.19 -9.01
CA SER A 117 -17.41 15.43 -9.10
C SER A 117 -18.20 14.26 -9.72
N ILE A 118 -17.68 13.04 -9.60
CA ILE A 118 -18.34 11.82 -10.04
C ILE A 118 -19.09 11.26 -8.84
N GLY A 119 -20.41 11.48 -8.78
CA GLY A 119 -21.25 11.02 -7.68
C GLY A 119 -21.75 9.58 -7.86
N GLU A 120 -22.30 9.01 -6.79
CA GLU A 120 -22.83 7.63 -6.74
C GLU A 120 -23.84 7.34 -7.85
N ASN A 121 -24.73 8.30 -8.18
CA ASN A 121 -25.70 8.12 -9.27
C ASN A 121 -25.03 7.92 -10.63
N THR A 122 -23.90 8.58 -10.88
CA THR A 122 -23.14 8.39 -12.13
C THR A 122 -22.43 7.03 -12.12
N ILE A 123 -21.86 6.65 -11.00
CA ILE A 123 -21.25 5.32 -10.85
C ILE A 123 -22.28 4.23 -11.08
N LYS A 124 -23.47 4.34 -10.47
CA LYS A 124 -24.56 3.41 -10.69
C LYS A 124 -24.99 3.35 -12.17
N MET A 125 -25.11 4.49 -12.83
CA MET A 125 -25.43 4.55 -14.27
C MET A 125 -24.39 3.82 -15.12
N ILE A 126 -23.10 3.97 -14.80
CA ILE A 126 -22.00 3.29 -15.49
C ILE A 126 -22.13 1.77 -15.28
N HIS A 127 -22.39 1.30 -14.06
CA HIS A 127 -22.59 -0.11 -13.75
C HIS A 127 -23.78 -0.72 -14.49
N ASP A 128 -24.94 -0.02 -14.46
CA ASP A 128 -26.14 -0.50 -15.12
C ASP A 128 -25.93 -0.63 -16.63
N TYR A 129 -25.24 0.34 -17.23
CA TYR A 129 -24.91 0.31 -18.65
C TYR A 129 -23.90 -0.80 -18.99
N ALA A 130 -22.87 -0.98 -18.16
CA ALA A 130 -21.87 -2.03 -18.28
C ALA A 130 -22.51 -3.42 -18.24
N LYS A 131 -23.37 -3.65 -17.24
CA LYS A 131 -24.07 -4.92 -17.07
C LYS A 131 -24.99 -5.24 -18.25
N LYS A 132 -25.76 -4.23 -18.75
CA LYS A 132 -26.69 -4.39 -19.87
C LYS A 132 -25.98 -4.75 -21.17
N ASN A 133 -24.77 -4.23 -21.40
CA ASN A 133 -24.07 -4.35 -22.67
C ASN A 133 -22.86 -5.29 -22.59
N SER A 134 -22.59 -5.92 -21.45
CA SER A 134 -21.38 -6.76 -21.21
C SER A 134 -20.08 -6.01 -21.50
N PHE A 135 -20.01 -4.73 -21.14
CA PHE A 135 -18.83 -3.88 -21.30
C PHE A 135 -18.10 -3.71 -19.97
N SER A 136 -16.81 -3.33 -20.02
CA SER A 136 -16.08 -2.84 -18.85
C SER A 136 -16.63 -1.48 -18.40
N LEU A 137 -16.36 -1.10 -17.15
CA LEU A 137 -16.79 0.20 -16.62
C LEU A 137 -16.13 1.37 -17.38
N GLU A 138 -14.88 1.20 -17.79
CA GLU A 138 -14.17 2.17 -18.63
C GLU A 138 -14.89 2.39 -19.98
N LYS A 139 -15.13 1.31 -20.72
CA LYS A 139 -15.81 1.35 -22.01
C LYS A 139 -17.22 1.94 -21.89
N SER A 140 -17.92 1.56 -20.82
CA SER A 140 -19.27 2.07 -20.53
C SER A 140 -19.23 3.57 -20.25
N SER A 141 -18.23 4.04 -19.52
CA SER A 141 -18.02 5.47 -19.24
C SER A 141 -17.82 6.27 -20.53
N ARG A 142 -17.00 5.77 -21.47
CA ARG A 142 -16.79 6.41 -22.78
C ARG A 142 -18.08 6.49 -23.58
N LYS A 143 -18.84 5.40 -23.63
CA LYS A 143 -20.14 5.38 -24.33
C LYS A 143 -21.16 6.35 -23.74
N LEU A 144 -21.27 6.43 -22.42
CA LEU A 144 -22.18 7.37 -21.76
C LEU A 144 -21.76 8.84 -21.97
N ILE A 145 -20.46 9.12 -22.12
CA ILE A 145 -19.96 10.45 -22.51
C ILE A 145 -20.34 10.78 -23.93
N GLU A 146 -20.17 9.84 -24.89
CA GLU A 146 -20.58 10.00 -26.31
C GLU A 146 -22.06 10.25 -26.42
N MET A 147 -22.90 9.51 -25.68
CA MET A 147 -24.37 9.66 -25.65
C MET A 147 -24.85 10.94 -24.98
N ASN A 148 -23.94 11.71 -24.36
CA ASN A 148 -24.23 12.97 -23.71
C ASN A 148 -25.28 12.91 -22.58
N VAL A 149 -25.42 11.77 -21.91
CA VAL A 149 -26.38 11.54 -20.82
C VAL A 149 -25.85 11.92 -19.44
N ILE A 150 -24.57 12.24 -19.35
CA ILE A 150 -23.88 12.63 -18.10
C ILE A 150 -23.91 14.16 -17.96
N LYS A 151 -24.14 14.66 -16.73
CA LYS A 151 -24.13 16.10 -16.44
C LYS A 151 -22.79 16.75 -16.83
N PRO A 152 -22.79 18.00 -17.34
CA PRO A 152 -21.57 18.63 -17.89
C PRO A 152 -20.38 18.63 -16.95
N LYS A 153 -20.56 18.96 -15.67
CA LYS A 153 -19.48 18.98 -14.68
C LYS A 153 -18.86 17.58 -14.45
N THR A 154 -19.69 16.57 -14.34
CA THR A 154 -19.27 15.18 -14.17
C THR A 154 -18.63 14.64 -15.44
N LYS A 155 -19.16 15.02 -16.61
CA LYS A 155 -18.59 14.69 -17.92
C LYS A 155 -17.15 15.18 -18.05
N LEU A 156 -16.88 16.43 -17.65
CA LEU A 156 -15.52 16.99 -17.67
C LEU A 156 -14.57 16.19 -16.78
N GLY A 157 -14.98 15.89 -15.54
CA GLY A 157 -14.15 15.10 -14.61
C GLY A 157 -13.88 13.68 -15.09
N LEU A 158 -14.91 13.03 -15.66
CA LEU A 158 -14.78 11.68 -16.19
C LEU A 158 -13.93 11.64 -17.47
N SER A 159 -14.11 12.60 -18.37
CA SER A 159 -13.28 12.72 -19.59
C SER A 159 -11.81 13.00 -19.26
N TRP A 160 -11.55 13.88 -18.29
CA TRP A 160 -10.18 14.13 -17.82
C TRP A 160 -9.52 12.85 -17.27
N PHE A 161 -10.27 12.08 -16.46
CA PHE A 161 -9.77 10.83 -15.92
C PHE A 161 -9.47 9.80 -17.00
N LEU A 162 -10.36 9.64 -17.97
CA LEU A 162 -10.18 8.69 -19.07
C LEU A 162 -8.96 9.07 -19.96
N ASN A 163 -8.78 10.37 -20.22
CA ASN A 163 -7.62 10.85 -20.97
C ASN A 163 -6.30 10.65 -20.20
N LEU A 164 -6.34 10.64 -18.86
CA LEU A 164 -5.16 10.40 -18.02
C LEU A 164 -4.65 8.96 -18.12
N ILE A 165 -5.57 7.99 -18.30
CA ILE A 165 -5.23 6.57 -18.44
C ILE A 165 -5.01 6.15 -19.89
N ASP A 166 -5.41 6.96 -20.87
CA ASP A 166 -5.06 6.78 -22.28
C ASP A 166 -3.56 7.08 -22.47
N LYS A 167 -2.88 6.24 -23.22
CA LYS A 167 -1.46 6.44 -23.59
C LYS A 167 -1.33 7.34 -24.80
#